data_3f73d3b4ae1bbde73539ad92655fbbfc
#
_entry.id   3f73d3b4ae1bbde73539ad92655fbbfc
#
_cell.length_a   1.000
_cell.length_b   1.000
_cell.length_c   1.000
_cell.angle_alpha   90.00
_cell.angle_beta   90.00
_cell.angle_gamma   90.00
#
_symmetry.space_group_name_H-M   'P 1'
#
loop_
_entity.id
_entity.type
_entity.pdbx_description
1 polymer ?
#
loop_
_entity_poly.entity_id
_entity_poly.type
_entity_poly.pdbx_seq_one_letter_code
_entity_poly.pdbx_strand_id
1 'polypeptide(L)'
;MKDDKYLEYDFDNRISYHEDSDSMYIYVAPPQGKVGAVMVYADKQNNMVSIDTDEVNTQVGIEIIGVSRLMNKFNLNKIKNN
;
A
#
# COMPACT_ATOMS: atom_id res chain seq x y z
N MET A 1 14.73 4.28 7.21
CA MET A 1 13.94 4.15 6.60
C MET A 1 14.09 3.26 5.60
N LYS A 2 13.61 2.84 4.93
CA LYS A 2 13.69 1.96 4.05
C LYS A 2 13.47 2.45 2.80
N ASP A 3 13.89 3.60 2.53
CA ASP A 3 13.60 4.19 1.30
C ASP A 3 14.30 3.59 0.18
N ASP A 4 15.44 3.00 0.39
CA ASP A 4 16.26 2.51 -0.70
C ASP A 4 16.18 1.02 -0.92
N LYS A 5 15.17 0.39 -0.44
CA LYS A 5 15.07 -1.03 -0.62
C LYS A 5 14.54 -1.37 -2.00
N TYR A 6 14.79 -2.58 -2.45
CA TYR A 6 14.19 -3.10 -3.66
C TYR A 6 12.96 -3.90 -3.28
N LEU A 7 11.88 -3.69 -4.01
CA LEU A 7 10.63 -4.38 -3.75
C LEU A 7 10.55 -5.59 -4.65
N GLU A 8 10.23 -6.75 -4.09
CA GLU A 8 10.01 -7.93 -4.87
C GLU A 8 8.55 -7.99 -5.28
N TYR A 9 8.28 -8.04 -6.57
CA TYR A 9 6.92 -8.09 -7.07
C TYR A 9 6.38 -9.51 -6.91
N ASP A 10 5.21 -9.62 -6.35
CA ASP A 10 4.58 -10.91 -6.14
C ASP A 10 3.46 -11.08 -7.14
N PHE A 11 3.73 -11.85 -8.19
CA PHE A 11 2.72 -12.07 -9.23
C PHE A 11 1.58 -12.95 -8.76
N ASP A 12 1.82 -13.81 -7.76
CA ASP A 12 0.80 -14.71 -7.27
C ASP A 12 -0.13 -14.05 -6.27
N ASN A 13 0.39 -13.13 -5.48
CA ASN A 13 -0.39 -12.44 -4.47
C ASN A 13 -0.34 -10.96 -4.71
N ARG A 14 -1.19 -10.49 -5.57
CA ARG A 14 -1.18 -9.07 -5.89
C ARG A 14 -1.58 -8.19 -4.73
N ILE A 15 -2.26 -8.76 -3.74
CA ILE A 15 -2.65 -8.05 -2.54
C ILE A 15 -2.19 -8.87 -1.36
N SER A 16 -1.44 -8.25 -0.46
CA SER A 16 -1.08 -8.90 0.78
C SER A 16 -1.58 -8.07 1.95
N TYR A 17 -2.11 -8.73 2.95
CA TYR A 17 -2.62 -8.08 4.15
C TYR A 17 -1.92 -8.65 5.36
N HIS A 18 -1.41 -7.77 6.21
CA HIS A 18 -0.74 -8.16 7.43
C HIS A 18 -1.59 -7.71 8.61
N GLU A 19 -2.21 -8.67 9.26
CA GLU A 19 -3.13 -8.37 10.34
C GLU A 19 -2.47 -7.70 11.52
N ASP A 20 -1.25 -8.11 11.84
CA ASP A 20 -0.54 -7.55 12.99
C ASP A 20 -0.35 -6.05 12.88
N SER A 21 -0.06 -5.56 11.72
CA SER A 21 0.17 -4.14 11.51
C SER A 21 -1.04 -3.44 10.90
N ASP A 22 -2.10 -4.19 10.60
CA ASP A 22 -3.29 -3.66 9.94
C ASP A 22 -2.89 -2.92 8.66
N SER A 23 -2.02 -3.54 7.89
CA SER A 23 -1.50 -2.93 6.68
C SER A 23 -1.75 -3.83 5.47
N MET A 24 -1.85 -3.22 4.32
CA MET A 24 -2.09 -3.92 3.08
C MET A 24 -1.15 -3.38 2.02
N TYR A 25 -0.66 -4.25 1.16
CA TYR A 25 0.13 -3.84 0.02
C TYR A 25 -0.49 -4.38 -1.25
N ILE A 26 -0.64 -3.52 -2.24
CA ILE A 26 -1.19 -3.90 -3.53
C ILE A 26 -0.08 -3.79 -4.55
N TYR A 27 0.26 -4.91 -5.18
CA TYR A 27 1.31 -4.94 -6.17
C TYR A 27 0.73 -4.54 -7.53
N VAL A 28 1.29 -3.51 -8.14
CA VAL A 28 0.78 -2.97 -9.39
C VAL A 28 1.65 -3.37 -10.57
N ALA A 29 2.95 -3.22 -10.44
CA ALA A 29 3.89 -3.53 -11.52
C ALA A 29 5.24 -3.88 -10.94
N PRO A 30 6.03 -4.71 -11.62
CA PRO A 30 7.37 -5.03 -11.13
C PRO A 30 8.26 -3.80 -11.15
N PRO A 31 9.05 -3.59 -10.11
CA PRO A 31 9.89 -2.39 -10.06
C PRO A 31 11.13 -2.50 -10.93
N GLN A 32 11.62 -1.35 -11.39
CA GLN A 32 12.89 -1.26 -12.05
C GLN A 32 13.78 -0.40 -11.18
N GLY A 33 14.68 -1.03 -10.44
CA GLY A 33 15.56 -0.33 -9.53
C GLY A 33 14.95 -0.11 -8.17
N LYS A 34 15.42 0.89 -7.47
CA LYS A 34 15.00 1.16 -6.12
C LYS A 34 13.60 1.74 -6.07
N VAL A 35 12.91 1.47 -4.98
CA VAL A 35 11.53 1.89 -4.78
C VAL A 35 11.48 2.96 -3.72
N GLY A 36 10.80 4.04 -4.01
CA GLY A 36 10.53 5.10 -3.05
C GLY A 36 9.03 5.29 -2.90
N ALA A 37 8.61 5.93 -1.85
CA ALA A 37 7.20 6.09 -1.53
C ALA A 37 6.80 7.55 -1.53
N VAL A 38 5.60 7.81 -2.06
CA VAL A 38 4.99 9.13 -1.98
C VAL A 38 3.69 8.99 -1.21
N MET A 39 3.57 9.73 -0.10
CA MET A 39 2.38 9.65 0.71
C MET A 39 1.27 10.44 0.08
N VAL A 40 0.11 9.83 -0.09
CA VAL A 40 -1.04 10.50 -0.69
C VAL A 40 -2.15 10.77 0.31
N TYR A 41 -2.11 10.11 1.45
CA TYR A 41 -3.11 10.34 2.50
C TYR A 41 -2.50 10.03 3.86
N ALA A 42 -2.75 10.85 4.82
CA ALA A 42 -2.37 10.58 6.20
C ALA A 42 -3.31 11.31 7.12
N ASP A 43 -3.60 10.73 8.29
CA ASP A 43 -4.45 11.37 9.26
C ASP A 43 -3.83 11.29 10.64
N LYS A 44 -4.54 11.84 11.63
CA LYS A 44 -4.01 11.94 12.98
C LYS A 44 -3.98 10.62 13.72
N GLN A 45 -4.69 9.61 13.22
CA GLN A 45 -4.69 8.30 13.83
C GLN A 45 -3.65 7.38 13.22
N ASN A 46 -2.73 7.94 12.45
CA ASN A 46 -1.67 7.19 11.80
C ASN A 46 -2.17 6.24 10.72
N ASN A 47 -3.30 6.53 10.13
CA ASN A 47 -3.71 5.83 8.92
C ASN A 47 -3.03 6.51 7.74
N MET A 48 -2.60 5.72 6.77
CA MET A 48 -1.78 6.27 5.70
C MET A 48 -1.96 5.49 4.43
N VAL A 49 -1.93 6.19 3.32
CA VAL A 49 -1.89 5.55 2.00
C VAL A 49 -0.71 6.16 1.25
N SER A 50 0.17 5.31 0.73
CA SER A 50 1.28 5.79 -0.06
C SER A 50 1.36 5.02 -1.36
N ILE A 51 1.95 5.66 -2.36
CA ILE A 51 2.17 5.03 -3.66
C ILE A 51 3.67 4.85 -3.82
N ASP A 52 4.08 3.63 -4.14
CA ASP A 52 5.48 3.33 -4.36
C ASP A 52 5.79 3.47 -5.84
N THR A 53 6.89 4.13 -6.14
CA THR A 53 7.37 4.28 -7.51
C THR A 53 8.80 3.83 -7.59
N ASP A 54 9.21 3.39 -8.76
CA ASP A 54 10.59 2.96 -8.97
C ASP A 54 11.42 4.08 -9.59
N GLU A 55 12.63 3.74 -10.03
CA GLU A 55 13.56 4.73 -10.53
C GLU A 55 13.14 5.36 -11.86
N VAL A 56 12.22 4.71 -12.57
CA VAL A 56 11.73 5.26 -13.83
C VAL A 56 10.31 5.80 -13.68
N ASN A 57 9.90 6.05 -12.45
CA ASN A 57 8.60 6.64 -12.13
C ASN A 57 7.40 5.77 -12.48
N THR A 58 7.59 4.47 -12.51
CA THR A 58 6.47 3.54 -12.64
C THR A 58 5.84 3.34 -11.27
N GLN A 59 4.53 3.39 -11.20
CA GLN A 59 3.83 3.07 -9.96
C GLN A 59 3.86 1.56 -9.78
N VAL A 60 4.57 1.10 -8.78
CA VAL A 60 4.77 -0.33 -8.60
C VAL A 60 3.92 -0.91 -7.48
N GLY A 61 3.42 -0.09 -6.59
CA GLY A 61 2.58 -0.60 -5.51
C GLY A 61 1.88 0.49 -4.74
N ILE A 62 0.93 0.06 -3.92
CA ILE A 62 0.19 0.95 -3.04
C ILE A 62 0.21 0.32 -1.66
N GLU A 63 0.63 1.11 -0.68
CA GLU A 63 0.67 0.64 0.70
C GLU A 63 -0.39 1.37 1.51
N ILE A 64 -1.17 0.61 2.29
CA ILE A 64 -2.22 1.17 3.13
C ILE A 64 -1.95 0.73 4.55
N ILE A 65 -1.87 1.69 5.46
CA ILE A 65 -1.69 1.42 6.87
C ILE A 65 -2.95 1.89 7.59
N GLY A 66 -3.49 1.04 8.44
CA GLY A 66 -4.77 1.30 9.10
C GLY A 66 -5.94 0.87 8.26
N VAL A 67 -5.81 -0.27 7.58
CA VAL A 67 -6.81 -0.73 6.61
C VAL A 67 -8.20 -0.82 7.23
N SER A 68 -8.32 -1.44 8.39
CA SER A 68 -9.63 -1.64 8.99
C SER A 68 -10.30 -0.31 9.35
N ARG A 69 -9.49 0.64 9.82
CA ARG A 69 -10.02 1.95 10.17
C ARG A 69 -10.42 2.75 8.95
N LEU A 70 -9.63 2.65 7.87
CA LEU A 70 -9.94 3.36 6.64
C LEU A 70 -11.17 2.77 5.95
N MET A 71 -11.31 1.46 6.02
CA MET A 71 -12.51 0.83 5.45
C MET A 71 -13.77 1.31 6.15
N ASN A 72 -13.73 1.44 7.47
CA ASN A 72 -14.86 1.97 8.20
C ASN A 72 -15.10 3.43 7.85
N LYS A 73 -14.04 4.22 7.80
CA LYS A 73 -14.17 5.65 7.54
C LYS A 73 -14.82 5.91 6.20
N PHE A 74 -14.48 5.13 5.21
CA PHE A 74 -15.03 5.33 3.87
C PHE A 74 -16.20 4.41 3.57
N ASN A 75 -16.71 3.70 4.56
CA ASN A 75 -17.86 2.81 4.42
C ASN A 75 -17.65 1.68 3.43
N LEU A 76 -16.42 1.26 3.26
CA LEU A 76 -16.14 0.19 2.31
C LEU A 76 -16.66 -1.16 2.79
N ASN A 77 -16.82 -1.32 4.09
CA ASN A 77 -17.38 -2.56 4.63
C ASN A 77 -18.80 -2.81 4.14
N LYS A 78 -19.57 -1.77 3.97
CA LYS A 78 -20.94 -1.93 3.51
C LYS A 78 -20.99 -2.48 2.10
N ILE A 79 -20.08 -2.05 1.27
CA ILE A 79 -20.01 -2.55 -0.09
C ILE A 79 -19.55 -4.01 -0.08
N LYS A 80 -18.57 -4.30 0.74
CA LYS A 80 -17.99 -5.62 0.77
C LYS A 80 -18.98 -6.66 1.28
N ASN A 81 -19.86 -6.29 2.18
CA ASN A 81 -20.77 -7.23 2.79
C ASN A 81 -22.09 -7.39 2.08
N ASN A 82 -22.25 -6.83 0.94
CA ASN A 82 -23.47 -7.01 0.18
C ASN A 82 -23.50 -8.32 -0.64
#